data_a5d066c7ac5e370482c66c1ce4ba424f
#
_entry.id   a5d066c7ac5e370482c66c1ce4ba424f
#
_cell.length_a   1.000
_cell.length_b   1.000
_cell.length_c   1.000
_cell.angle_alpha   90.00
_cell.angle_beta   90.00
_cell.angle_gamma   90.00
#
_symmetry.space_group_name_H-M   'P 1'
#
loop_
_entity.id
_entity.type
_entity.pdbx_description
1 polymer ?
#
loop_
_entity_poly.entity_id
_entity_poly.type
_entity_poly.pdbx_seq_one_letter_code
_entity_poly.pdbx_strand_id
1 'polypeptide(L)'
;MLRIKKLDIFVLKSFLLLFAGTFFICLFIFMMQFLWRYVDELVGKGLEINVLAQFFFYSGLTLIPLSLPLAILLAALMTFGNFGERYELLSMKAAGIPLLRIIRPVVLFCVFLGGMSFFFQNIIGPRAQKQLWTLLVSMKQKSPEVDIPEGVFYSDIDGYNIYVKHKDRKTGLLKDILIYNFSDGFENAHIIWAAEGKLELTADKQHLFLHLY
;
A
#
# COMPACT_ATOMS: atom_id res chain seq x y z
N MET A 1 9.14 29.35 -32.47
CA MET A 1 7.75 28.86 -32.66
C MET A 1 7.73 27.35 -32.83
N LEU A 2 7.17 26.64 -31.88
CA LEU A 2 7.01 25.17 -31.93
C LEU A 2 5.88 24.81 -32.90
N ARG A 3 6.20 24.65 -34.17
CA ARG A 3 5.22 24.22 -35.18
C ARG A 3 5.04 22.71 -35.01
N ILE A 4 3.95 22.27 -34.34
CA ILE A 4 3.58 20.88 -34.20
C ILE A 4 3.33 20.29 -35.58
N LYS A 5 4.11 19.30 -35.97
CA LYS A 5 3.96 18.60 -37.26
C LYS A 5 3.16 17.31 -37.07
N LYS A 6 2.60 16.81 -38.16
CA LYS A 6 1.85 15.53 -38.17
C LYS A 6 2.65 14.37 -37.57
N LEU A 7 3.98 14.39 -37.74
CA LEU A 7 4.90 13.43 -37.15
C LEU A 7 4.88 13.45 -35.61
N ASP A 8 4.90 14.67 -35.04
CA ASP A 8 4.93 14.84 -33.56
C ASP A 8 3.65 14.26 -32.93
N ILE A 9 2.49 14.46 -33.60
CA ILE A 9 1.20 13.94 -33.18
C ILE A 9 1.17 12.41 -33.31
N PHE A 10 1.73 11.87 -34.39
CA PHE A 10 1.80 10.43 -34.63
C PHE A 10 2.59 9.71 -33.53
N VAL A 11 3.81 10.20 -33.24
CA VAL A 11 4.67 9.64 -32.20
C VAL A 11 4.03 9.77 -30.82
N LEU A 12 3.48 10.96 -30.51
CA LEU A 12 2.83 11.21 -29.23
C LEU A 12 1.59 10.34 -29.02
N LYS A 13 0.76 10.17 -30.06
CA LYS A 13 -0.44 9.30 -29.97
C LYS A 13 -0.09 7.85 -29.70
N SER A 14 0.94 7.33 -30.40
CA SER A 14 1.41 5.95 -30.18
C SER A 14 1.96 5.77 -28.77
N PHE A 15 2.74 6.76 -28.27
CA PHE A 15 3.25 6.76 -26.92
C PHE A 15 2.14 6.83 -25.86
N LEU A 16 1.18 7.74 -26.01
CA LEU A 16 0.08 7.93 -25.05
C LEU A 16 -0.78 6.66 -24.88
N LEU A 17 -1.05 5.96 -25.98
CA LEU A 17 -1.83 4.72 -25.92
C LEU A 17 -1.12 3.66 -25.08
N LEU A 18 0.19 3.47 -25.34
CA LEU A 18 1.01 2.52 -24.58
C LEU A 18 1.23 3.00 -23.14
N PHE A 19 1.44 4.28 -22.95
CA PHE A 19 1.60 4.88 -21.61
C PHE A 19 0.37 4.66 -20.73
N ALA A 20 -0.83 4.89 -21.26
CA ALA A 20 -2.05 4.63 -20.50
C ALA A 20 -2.15 3.16 -20.07
N GLY A 21 -1.90 2.22 -20.99
CA GLY A 21 -1.92 0.79 -20.69
C GLY A 21 -0.87 0.38 -19.65
N THR A 22 0.39 0.77 -19.86
CA THR A 22 1.50 0.46 -18.92
C THR A 22 1.31 1.12 -17.57
N PHE A 23 0.76 2.34 -17.52
CA PHE A 23 0.48 3.03 -16.27
C PHE A 23 -0.53 2.28 -15.39
N PHE A 24 -1.65 1.83 -15.97
CA PHE A 24 -2.63 1.05 -15.22
C PHE A 24 -2.09 -0.31 -14.78
N ILE A 25 -1.28 -0.97 -15.62
CA ILE A 25 -0.63 -2.24 -15.26
C ILE A 25 0.34 -2.02 -14.08
N CYS A 26 1.21 -1.00 -14.14
CA CYS A 26 2.14 -0.70 -13.06
C CYS A 26 1.41 -0.31 -11.77
N LEU A 27 0.37 0.53 -11.87
CA LEU A 27 -0.45 0.92 -10.73
C LEU A 27 -1.12 -0.31 -10.08
N PHE A 28 -1.65 -1.23 -10.89
CA PHE A 28 -2.26 -2.46 -10.40
C PHE A 28 -1.25 -3.35 -9.68
N ILE A 29 -0.05 -3.53 -10.25
CA ILE A 29 1.02 -4.33 -9.62
C ILE A 29 1.42 -3.73 -8.27
N PHE A 30 1.65 -2.41 -8.20
CA PHE A 30 1.98 -1.74 -6.94
C PHE A 30 0.83 -1.79 -5.94
N MET A 31 -0.43 -1.70 -6.41
CA MET A 31 -1.60 -1.84 -5.57
C MET A 31 -1.66 -3.25 -4.95
N MET A 32 -1.44 -4.30 -5.75
CA MET A 32 -1.40 -5.68 -5.25
C MET A 32 -0.28 -5.89 -4.23
N GLN A 33 0.92 -5.36 -4.51
CA GLN A 33 2.04 -5.40 -3.56
C GLN A 33 1.72 -4.66 -2.25
N PHE A 34 1.05 -3.52 -2.35
CA PHE A 34 0.63 -2.73 -1.19
C PHE A 34 -0.42 -3.47 -0.36
N LEU A 35 -1.43 -4.07 -1.01
CA LEU A 35 -2.46 -4.86 -0.35
C LEU A 35 -1.89 -6.06 0.41
N TRP A 36 -0.90 -6.74 -0.19
CA TRP A 36 -0.24 -7.88 0.44
C TRP A 36 0.43 -7.52 1.77
N ARG A 37 0.91 -6.27 1.89
CA ARG A 37 1.48 -5.75 3.14
C ARG A 37 0.46 -5.55 4.26
N TYR A 38 -0.79 -5.25 3.91
CA TYR A 38 -1.85 -4.91 4.87
C TYR A 38 -2.98 -5.94 4.90
N VAL A 39 -2.72 -7.15 4.40
CA VAL A 39 -3.73 -8.21 4.34
C VAL A 39 -4.26 -8.57 5.72
N ASP A 40 -3.41 -8.59 6.74
CA ASP A 40 -3.78 -8.93 8.12
C ASP A 40 -4.69 -7.86 8.77
N GLU A 41 -4.57 -6.60 8.35
CA GLU A 41 -5.46 -5.53 8.79
C GLU A 41 -6.79 -5.49 8.03
N LEU A 42 -6.86 -6.09 6.85
CA LEU A 42 -8.03 -6.05 5.98
C LEU A 42 -8.92 -7.28 6.14
N VAL A 43 -8.32 -8.45 6.40
CA VAL A 43 -9.03 -9.74 6.46
C VAL A 43 -9.43 -10.05 7.91
N GLY A 44 -10.65 -10.54 8.09
CA GLY A 44 -11.15 -11.01 9.40
C GLY A 44 -11.72 -9.96 10.34
N LYS A 45 -11.64 -8.65 10.00
CA LYS A 45 -12.06 -7.55 10.90
C LYS A 45 -13.47 -7.01 10.64
N GLY A 46 -14.26 -7.64 9.78
CA GLY A 46 -15.64 -7.19 9.49
C GLY A 46 -15.75 -5.73 9.04
N LEU A 47 -14.76 -5.25 8.25
CA LEU A 47 -14.71 -3.87 7.79
C LEU A 47 -15.87 -3.56 6.85
N GLU A 48 -16.46 -2.37 7.00
CA GLU A 48 -17.48 -1.88 6.09
C GLU A 48 -16.89 -1.67 4.68
N ILE A 49 -17.67 -1.99 3.65
CA ILE A 49 -17.29 -1.81 2.25
C ILE A 49 -16.84 -0.37 1.93
N ASN A 50 -17.45 0.63 2.57
CA ASN A 50 -17.08 2.04 2.41
C ASN A 50 -15.65 2.32 2.91
N VAL A 51 -15.26 1.75 4.04
CA VAL A 51 -13.91 1.91 4.60
C VAL A 51 -12.88 1.25 3.68
N LEU A 52 -13.21 0.07 3.16
CA LEU A 52 -12.38 -0.65 2.21
C LEU A 52 -12.20 0.14 0.90
N ALA A 53 -13.28 0.69 0.35
CA ALA A 53 -13.22 1.53 -0.86
C ALA A 53 -12.38 2.79 -0.66
N GLN A 54 -12.49 3.46 0.49
CA GLN A 54 -11.66 4.61 0.84
C GLN A 54 -10.19 4.21 0.97
N PHE A 55 -9.89 3.09 1.59
CA PHE A 55 -8.53 2.57 1.71
C PHE A 55 -7.91 2.32 0.32
N PHE A 56 -8.62 1.65 -0.58
CA PHE A 56 -8.17 1.44 -1.96
C PHE A 56 -7.96 2.74 -2.73
N PHE A 57 -8.86 3.70 -2.56
CA PHE A 57 -8.77 5.00 -3.23
C PHE A 57 -7.53 5.80 -2.77
N TYR A 58 -7.33 5.95 -1.46
CA TYR A 58 -6.20 6.71 -0.93
C TYR A 58 -4.86 6.00 -1.15
N SER A 59 -4.81 4.65 -1.08
CA SER A 59 -3.62 3.90 -1.43
C SER A 59 -3.26 4.06 -2.91
N GLY A 60 -4.25 3.98 -3.79
CA GLY A 60 -4.06 4.24 -5.22
C GLY A 60 -3.46 5.62 -5.49
N LEU A 61 -4.01 6.67 -4.87
CA LEU A 61 -3.47 8.03 -4.99
C LEU A 61 -2.00 8.13 -4.52
N THR A 62 -1.65 7.44 -3.44
CA THR A 62 -0.28 7.43 -2.91
C THR A 62 0.70 6.70 -3.83
N LEU A 63 0.23 5.71 -4.59
CA LEU A 63 1.05 4.91 -5.50
C LEU A 63 1.23 5.53 -6.90
N ILE A 64 0.42 6.53 -7.28
CA ILE A 64 0.54 7.22 -8.58
C ILE A 64 1.96 7.74 -8.85
N PRO A 65 2.60 8.51 -7.96
CA PRO A 65 3.94 9.05 -8.24
C PRO A 65 5.01 7.97 -8.40
N LEU A 66 4.83 6.82 -7.75
CA LEU A 66 5.75 5.69 -7.85
C LEU A 66 5.59 4.94 -9.18
N SER A 67 4.34 4.81 -9.66
CA SER A 67 4.04 4.10 -10.91
C SER A 67 4.41 4.91 -12.16
N LEU A 68 4.39 6.25 -12.10
CA LEU A 68 4.64 7.12 -13.25
C LEU A 68 6.00 6.91 -13.91
N PRO A 69 7.14 6.93 -13.22
CA PRO A 69 8.46 6.78 -13.86
C PRO A 69 8.59 5.42 -14.55
N LEU A 70 8.10 4.36 -13.91
CA LEU A 70 8.15 3.00 -14.48
C LEU A 70 7.26 2.88 -15.70
N ALA A 71 6.06 3.43 -15.65
CA ALA A 71 5.13 3.45 -16.79
C ALA A 71 5.70 4.23 -17.99
N ILE A 72 6.32 5.38 -17.75
CA ILE A 72 6.98 6.18 -18.79
C ILE A 72 8.11 5.38 -19.44
N LEU A 73 8.95 4.72 -18.64
CA LEU A 73 10.06 3.92 -19.15
C LEU A 73 9.55 2.78 -20.04
N LEU A 74 8.60 2.00 -19.55
CA LEU A 74 8.01 0.89 -20.30
C LEU A 74 7.31 1.35 -21.58
N ALA A 75 6.52 2.43 -21.48
CA ALA A 75 5.83 2.99 -22.65
C ALA A 75 6.83 3.48 -23.70
N ALA A 76 7.93 4.13 -23.29
CA ALA A 76 8.96 4.58 -24.20
C ALA A 76 9.66 3.39 -24.90
N LEU A 77 10.07 2.38 -24.14
CA LEU A 77 10.69 1.17 -24.68
C LEU A 77 9.77 0.47 -25.69
N MET A 78 8.49 0.29 -25.33
CA MET A 78 7.51 -0.35 -26.21
C MET A 78 7.23 0.50 -27.46
N THR A 79 7.11 1.83 -27.32
CA THR A 79 6.82 2.72 -28.46
C THR A 79 7.96 2.69 -29.47
N PHE A 80 9.20 2.93 -29.02
CA PHE A 80 10.35 2.96 -29.90
C PHE A 80 10.77 1.58 -30.36
N GLY A 81 10.53 0.53 -29.57
CA GLY A 81 10.66 -0.87 -29.98
C GLY A 81 9.74 -1.21 -31.15
N ASN A 82 8.45 -0.90 -31.04
CA ASN A 82 7.47 -1.09 -32.12
C ASN A 82 7.81 -0.33 -33.39
N PHE A 83 8.30 0.93 -33.26
CA PHE A 83 8.76 1.72 -34.41
C PHE A 83 10.00 1.10 -35.06
N GLY A 84 10.89 0.49 -34.28
CA GLY A 84 12.05 -0.27 -34.79
C GLY A 84 11.63 -1.52 -35.55
N GLU A 85 10.77 -2.34 -34.93
CA GLU A 85 10.27 -3.60 -35.48
C GLU A 85 9.51 -3.39 -36.80
N ARG A 86 8.68 -2.34 -36.90
CA ARG A 86 7.92 -1.99 -38.09
C ARG A 86 8.71 -1.20 -39.11
N TYR A 87 10.02 -1.03 -38.92
CA TYR A 87 10.88 -0.21 -39.79
C TYR A 87 10.46 1.27 -39.95
N GLU A 88 9.51 1.73 -39.12
CA GLU A 88 9.03 3.12 -39.15
C GLU A 88 10.14 4.08 -38.73
N LEU A 89 10.90 3.72 -37.66
CA LEU A 89 12.04 4.48 -37.19
C LEU A 89 13.14 4.58 -38.26
N LEU A 90 13.40 3.48 -38.96
CA LEU A 90 14.38 3.43 -40.06
C LEU A 90 13.95 4.32 -41.22
N SER A 91 12.67 4.26 -41.62
CA SER A 91 12.10 5.07 -42.69
C SER A 91 12.18 6.57 -42.37
N MET A 92 11.91 6.98 -41.12
CA MET A 92 12.07 8.37 -40.68
C MET A 92 13.53 8.83 -40.74
N LYS A 93 14.46 7.96 -40.34
CA LYS A 93 15.91 8.27 -40.44
C LYS A 93 16.39 8.37 -41.88
N ALA A 94 15.95 7.47 -42.77
CA ALA A 94 16.26 7.50 -44.18
C ALA A 94 15.73 8.78 -44.86
N ALA A 95 14.60 9.31 -44.36
CA ALA A 95 14.08 10.62 -44.79
C ALA A 95 14.88 11.84 -44.23
N GLY A 96 16.03 11.62 -43.55
CA GLY A 96 16.87 12.66 -42.99
C GLY A 96 16.37 13.25 -41.68
N ILE A 97 15.42 12.63 -40.98
CA ILE A 97 14.89 13.14 -39.71
C ILE A 97 15.82 12.70 -38.57
N PRO A 98 16.44 13.60 -37.82
CA PRO A 98 17.33 13.24 -36.73
C PRO A 98 16.52 12.61 -35.56
N LEU A 99 17.12 11.65 -34.86
CA LEU A 99 16.49 10.89 -33.75
C LEU A 99 15.95 11.83 -32.65
N LEU A 100 16.71 12.85 -32.29
CA LEU A 100 16.29 13.85 -31.28
C LEU A 100 14.96 14.53 -31.63
N ARG A 101 14.68 14.73 -32.92
CA ARG A 101 13.41 15.28 -33.38
C ARG A 101 12.26 14.31 -33.22
N ILE A 102 12.52 13.01 -33.46
CA ILE A 102 11.49 11.95 -33.29
C ILE A 102 11.10 11.79 -31.83
N ILE A 103 12.09 11.86 -30.91
CA ILE A 103 11.88 11.67 -29.46
C ILE A 103 11.30 12.94 -28.82
N ARG A 104 11.52 14.11 -29.38
CA ARG A 104 11.15 15.43 -28.82
C ARG A 104 9.72 15.50 -28.26
N PRO A 105 8.65 15.07 -28.96
CA PRO A 105 7.28 15.16 -28.45
C PRO A 105 7.08 14.33 -27.18
N VAL A 106 7.74 13.17 -27.08
CA VAL A 106 7.71 12.32 -25.89
C VAL A 106 8.42 12.99 -24.72
N VAL A 107 9.61 13.56 -24.94
CA VAL A 107 10.37 14.29 -23.90
C VAL A 107 9.58 15.48 -23.37
N LEU A 108 8.95 16.28 -24.25
CA LEU A 108 8.10 17.40 -23.82
C LEU A 108 6.93 16.95 -22.98
N PHE A 109 6.29 15.84 -23.36
CA PHE A 109 5.22 15.26 -22.58
C PHE A 109 5.70 14.74 -21.22
N CYS A 110 6.88 14.10 -21.15
CA CYS A 110 7.48 13.65 -19.89
C CYS A 110 7.82 14.83 -18.95
N VAL A 111 8.34 15.93 -19.49
CA VAL A 111 8.59 17.15 -18.70
C VAL A 111 7.28 17.73 -18.15
N PHE A 112 6.23 17.75 -18.95
CA PHE A 112 4.90 18.18 -18.51
C PHE A 112 4.36 17.26 -17.40
N LEU A 113 4.45 15.92 -17.56
CA LEU A 113 4.07 14.96 -16.52
C LEU A 113 4.90 15.11 -15.25
N GLY A 114 6.20 15.38 -15.37
CA GLY A 114 7.08 15.64 -14.22
C GLY A 114 6.63 16.85 -13.41
N GLY A 115 6.29 17.95 -14.08
CA GLY A 115 5.72 19.15 -13.44
C GLY A 115 4.37 18.86 -12.76
N MET A 116 3.50 18.12 -13.44
CA MET A 116 2.21 17.71 -12.90
C MET A 116 2.38 16.76 -11.69
N SER A 117 3.30 15.82 -11.76
CA SER A 117 3.63 14.89 -10.67
C SER A 117 4.19 15.63 -9.46
N PHE A 118 5.06 16.63 -9.69
CA PHE A 118 5.57 17.48 -8.61
C PHE A 118 4.44 18.21 -7.87
N PHE A 119 3.52 18.81 -8.61
CA PHE A 119 2.36 19.49 -8.04
C PHE A 119 1.44 18.52 -7.29
N PHE A 120 1.18 17.37 -7.88
CA PHE A 120 0.39 16.29 -7.26
C PHE A 120 1.00 15.83 -5.93
N GLN A 121 2.31 15.61 -5.90
CA GLN A 121 3.04 15.10 -4.74
C GLN A 121 3.10 16.12 -3.59
N ASN A 122 3.10 17.42 -3.90
CA ASN A 122 3.11 18.46 -2.87
C ASN A 122 1.72 18.81 -2.30
N ILE A 123 0.64 18.62 -3.05
CA ILE A 123 -0.71 19.04 -2.64
C ILE A 123 -1.60 17.83 -2.31
N ILE A 124 -1.70 16.87 -3.22
CA ILE A 124 -2.63 15.73 -3.09
C ILE A 124 -1.97 14.61 -2.27
N GLY A 125 -0.69 14.34 -2.50
CA GLY A 125 0.07 13.26 -1.85
C GLY A 125 -0.02 13.31 -0.33
N PRO A 126 0.33 14.41 0.35
CA PRO A 126 0.30 14.50 1.80
C PRO A 126 -1.10 14.33 2.39
N ARG A 127 -2.13 14.83 1.70
CA ARG A 127 -3.52 14.68 2.11
C ARG A 127 -3.98 13.22 2.00
N ALA A 128 -3.67 12.56 0.88
CA ALA A 128 -3.99 11.16 0.67
C ALA A 128 -3.28 10.26 1.68
N GLN A 129 -2.00 10.52 1.94
CA GLN A 129 -1.20 9.78 2.91
C GLN A 129 -1.72 9.95 4.35
N LYS A 130 -2.09 11.17 4.74
CA LYS A 130 -2.71 11.41 6.06
C LYS A 130 -4.01 10.63 6.22
N GLN A 131 -4.89 10.67 5.23
CA GLN A 131 -6.15 9.93 5.28
C GLN A 131 -5.93 8.41 5.33
N LEU A 132 -4.98 7.91 4.54
CA LEU A 132 -4.60 6.51 4.56
C LEU A 132 -4.11 6.07 5.94
N TRP A 133 -3.23 6.85 6.58
CA TRP A 133 -2.76 6.59 7.95
C TRP A 133 -3.88 6.62 8.97
N THR A 134 -4.78 7.60 8.89
CA THR A 134 -5.95 7.66 9.79
C THR A 134 -6.84 6.43 9.64
N LEU A 135 -7.06 5.95 8.41
CA LEU A 135 -7.80 4.73 8.15
C LEU A 135 -7.09 3.50 8.73
N LEU A 136 -5.78 3.35 8.51
CA LEU A 136 -5.00 2.24 9.06
C LEU A 136 -5.04 2.20 10.58
N VAL A 137 -4.87 3.35 11.24
CA VAL A 137 -4.98 3.45 12.71
C VAL A 137 -6.39 3.08 13.17
N SER A 138 -7.43 3.58 12.50
CA SER A 138 -8.81 3.26 12.86
C SER A 138 -9.15 1.79 12.63
N MET A 139 -8.59 1.14 11.60
CA MET A 139 -8.72 -0.29 11.36
C MET A 139 -8.02 -1.12 12.44
N LYS A 140 -6.84 -0.71 12.87
CA LYS A 140 -6.13 -1.34 14.00
C LYS A 140 -6.89 -1.17 15.32
N GLN A 141 -7.51 -0.03 15.55
CA GLN A 141 -8.30 0.25 16.76
C GLN A 141 -9.70 -0.39 16.76
N LYS A 142 -10.27 -0.70 15.57
CA LYS A 142 -11.56 -1.44 15.47
C LYS A 142 -11.44 -2.92 15.81
N SER A 143 -10.23 -3.44 15.87
CA SER A 143 -9.95 -4.75 16.47
C SER A 143 -9.21 -4.54 17.79
N PRO A 144 -9.92 -4.28 18.89
CA PRO A 144 -9.33 -4.27 20.21
C PRO A 144 -9.12 -5.68 20.77
N GLU A 145 -9.25 -6.68 19.95
CA GLU A 145 -8.68 -7.95 20.29
C GLU A 145 -7.16 -7.80 20.16
N VAL A 146 -6.49 -7.63 21.29
CA VAL A 146 -5.10 -8.06 21.41
C VAL A 146 -5.12 -9.49 20.90
N ASP A 147 -4.65 -9.68 19.66
CA ASP A 147 -4.66 -10.99 19.02
C ASP A 147 -3.55 -11.79 19.68
N ILE A 148 -3.87 -12.30 20.89
CA ILE A 148 -2.98 -13.23 21.57
C ILE A 148 -3.06 -14.52 20.75
N PRO A 149 -1.96 -14.91 20.06
CA PRO A 149 -1.96 -16.11 19.25
C PRO A 149 -2.10 -17.35 20.12
N GLU A 150 -2.87 -18.34 19.65
CA GLU A 150 -2.98 -19.63 20.34
C GLU A 150 -1.64 -20.36 20.33
N GLY A 151 -1.26 -20.91 21.48
CA GLY A 151 -0.11 -21.79 21.61
C GLY A 151 1.26 -21.10 21.56
N VAL A 152 1.30 -19.76 21.58
CA VAL A 152 2.54 -18.96 21.53
C VAL A 152 2.58 -17.96 22.67
N PHE A 153 3.77 -17.70 23.21
CA PHE A 153 3.96 -16.64 24.20
C PHE A 153 3.85 -15.26 23.56
N TYR A 154 2.96 -14.46 24.07
CA TYR A 154 2.76 -13.06 23.67
C TYR A 154 3.50 -12.13 24.65
N SER A 155 4.52 -11.41 24.15
CA SER A 155 5.45 -10.59 24.96
C SER A 155 5.38 -9.09 24.64
N ASP A 156 4.36 -8.63 23.88
CA ASP A 156 4.26 -7.23 23.45
C ASP A 156 3.79 -6.27 24.57
N ILE A 157 3.52 -6.81 25.77
CA ILE A 157 3.18 -6.04 26.97
C ILE A 157 4.40 -6.01 27.87
N ASP A 158 4.95 -4.82 28.11
CA ASP A 158 6.12 -4.64 28.97
C ASP A 158 5.91 -5.28 30.35
N GLY A 159 6.81 -6.17 30.73
CA GLY A 159 6.77 -6.88 32.01
C GLY A 159 5.83 -8.09 32.09
N TYR A 160 5.13 -8.41 31.01
CA TYR A 160 4.21 -9.55 31.00
C TYR A 160 4.45 -10.47 29.80
N ASN A 161 4.44 -11.78 30.05
CA ASN A 161 4.38 -12.82 29.02
C ASN A 161 3.10 -13.60 29.20
N ILE A 162 2.24 -13.57 28.21
CA ILE A 162 0.92 -14.23 28.23
C ILE A 162 0.94 -15.40 27.28
N TYR A 163 0.57 -16.57 27.77
CA TYR A 163 0.37 -17.78 26.97
C TYR A 163 -1.09 -18.21 27.06
N VAL A 164 -1.71 -18.45 25.91
CA VAL A 164 -3.10 -18.93 25.81
C VAL A 164 -3.10 -20.22 24.99
N LYS A 165 -3.64 -21.28 25.56
CA LYS A 165 -3.68 -22.58 24.89
C LYS A 165 -4.79 -22.67 23.85
N HIS A 166 -5.98 -22.14 24.15
CA HIS A 166 -7.12 -22.11 23.24
C HIS A 166 -7.86 -20.77 23.30
N LYS A 167 -8.21 -20.24 22.12
CA LYS A 167 -9.01 -19.02 21.96
C LYS A 167 -10.26 -19.34 21.15
N ASP A 168 -11.45 -19.14 21.74
CA ASP A 168 -12.69 -19.21 20.98
C ASP A 168 -12.89 -17.89 20.22
N ARG A 169 -12.70 -17.91 18.89
CA ARG A 169 -12.83 -16.74 18.01
C ARG A 169 -14.25 -16.16 17.95
N LYS A 170 -15.28 -16.91 18.39
CA LYS A 170 -16.66 -16.42 18.34
C LYS A 170 -17.08 -15.71 19.62
N THR A 171 -16.58 -16.16 20.77
CA THR A 171 -16.96 -15.64 22.09
C THR A 171 -15.89 -14.76 22.71
N GLY A 172 -14.66 -14.75 22.15
CA GLY A 172 -13.50 -14.05 22.71
C GLY A 172 -12.98 -14.68 24.01
N LEU A 173 -13.45 -15.88 24.37
CA LEU A 173 -13.08 -16.57 25.59
C LEU A 173 -11.72 -17.26 25.41
N LEU A 174 -10.83 -16.99 26.37
CA LEU A 174 -9.50 -17.58 26.42
C LEU A 174 -9.53 -18.73 27.41
N LYS A 175 -8.91 -19.87 27.08
CA LYS A 175 -8.82 -21.04 27.94
C LYS A 175 -7.38 -21.45 28.19
N ASP A 176 -7.12 -21.96 29.39
CA ASP A 176 -5.78 -22.34 29.86
C ASP A 176 -4.77 -21.19 29.69
N ILE A 177 -4.96 -20.12 30.43
CA ILE A 177 -4.16 -18.91 30.38
C ILE A 177 -3.01 -19.02 31.39
N LEU A 178 -1.79 -18.76 30.94
CA LEU A 178 -0.61 -18.65 31.77
C LEU A 178 0.02 -17.26 31.61
N ILE A 179 0.17 -16.53 32.69
CA ILE A 179 0.74 -15.19 32.67
C ILE A 179 1.97 -15.16 33.56
N TYR A 180 3.09 -14.79 32.97
CA TYR A 180 4.33 -14.47 33.69
C TYR A 180 4.42 -12.98 33.87
N ASN A 181 4.45 -12.51 35.10
CA ASN A 181 4.65 -11.11 35.47
C ASN A 181 6.10 -10.90 35.92
N PHE A 182 6.84 -10.11 35.15
CA PHE A 182 8.24 -9.74 35.43
C PHE A 182 8.39 -8.24 35.77
N SER A 183 7.30 -7.53 36.06
CA SER A 183 7.30 -6.09 36.30
C SER A 183 8.26 -5.69 37.46
N ASP A 184 8.44 -6.58 38.43
CA ASP A 184 9.33 -6.37 39.61
C ASP A 184 10.70 -7.06 39.46
N GLY A 185 11.10 -7.42 38.22
CA GLY A 185 12.35 -8.08 37.91
C GLY A 185 12.22 -9.61 37.86
N PHE A 186 13.19 -10.27 37.21
CA PHE A 186 13.19 -11.71 37.01
C PHE A 186 13.28 -12.54 38.30
N GLU A 187 13.82 -11.95 39.36
CA GLU A 187 13.94 -12.64 40.66
C GLU A 187 12.59 -12.71 41.42
N ASN A 188 11.64 -11.84 41.08
CA ASN A 188 10.31 -11.76 41.68
C ASN A 188 9.19 -12.09 40.67
N ALA A 189 9.46 -13.00 39.74
CA ALA A 189 8.48 -13.39 38.72
C ALA A 189 7.27 -14.08 39.36
N HIS A 190 6.08 -13.51 39.16
CA HIS A 190 4.82 -14.11 39.55
C HIS A 190 4.17 -14.84 38.39
N ILE A 191 3.73 -16.07 38.61
CA ILE A 191 3.02 -16.89 37.63
C ILE A 191 1.55 -16.91 38.02
N ILE A 192 0.68 -16.47 37.13
CA ILE A 192 -0.76 -16.52 37.26
C ILE A 192 -1.26 -17.58 36.27
N TRP A 193 -1.98 -18.55 36.79
CA TRP A 193 -2.66 -19.57 35.97
C TRP A 193 -4.17 -19.43 36.16
N ALA A 194 -4.91 -19.37 35.03
CA ALA A 194 -6.35 -19.29 35.03
C ALA A 194 -6.94 -20.28 34.01
N ALA A 195 -8.03 -20.92 34.39
CA ALA A 195 -8.69 -21.88 33.52
C ALA A 195 -9.43 -21.20 32.38
N GLU A 196 -10.08 -20.08 32.65
CA GLU A 196 -10.79 -19.25 31.67
C GLU A 196 -10.55 -17.78 31.91
N GLY A 197 -10.63 -16.98 30.86
CA GLY A 197 -10.54 -15.53 30.96
C GLY A 197 -11.13 -14.84 29.76
N LYS A 198 -11.50 -13.57 29.94
CA LYS A 198 -12.05 -12.72 28.90
C LYS A 198 -11.29 -11.39 28.88
N LEU A 199 -10.85 -11.01 27.70
CA LEU A 199 -10.24 -9.71 27.44
C LEU A 199 -11.34 -8.70 27.17
N GLU A 200 -11.40 -7.64 27.98
CA GLU A 200 -12.31 -6.52 27.75
C GLU A 200 -11.53 -5.21 27.71
N LEU A 201 -11.83 -4.37 26.73
CA LEU A 201 -11.29 -3.03 26.62
C LEU A 201 -12.17 -2.06 27.40
N THR A 202 -11.49 -1.13 28.11
CA THR A 202 -12.19 -0.02 28.76
C THR A 202 -12.87 0.88 27.72
N ALA A 203 -13.93 1.57 28.13
CA ALA A 203 -14.64 2.53 27.29
C ALA A 203 -13.70 3.60 26.68
N ASP A 204 -12.63 3.95 27.37
CA ASP A 204 -11.60 4.90 26.92
C ASP A 204 -10.57 4.29 25.94
N LYS A 205 -10.66 2.99 25.65
CA LYS A 205 -9.74 2.23 24.75
C LYS A 205 -8.25 2.36 25.09
N GLN A 206 -7.90 2.82 26.28
CA GLN A 206 -6.52 2.99 26.73
C GLN A 206 -6.06 1.88 27.68
N HIS A 207 -6.97 1.16 28.32
CA HIS A 207 -6.67 0.11 29.26
C HIS A 207 -7.32 -1.22 28.84
N LEU A 208 -6.57 -2.27 29.03
CA LEU A 208 -6.99 -3.65 28.75
C LEU A 208 -7.22 -4.36 30.07
N PHE A 209 -8.43 -4.83 30.28
CA PHE A 209 -8.76 -5.66 31.44
C PHE A 209 -8.84 -7.12 31.03
N LEU A 210 -8.09 -7.94 31.72
CA LEU A 210 -8.19 -9.38 31.61
C LEU A 210 -8.94 -9.90 32.85
N HIS A 211 -10.17 -10.29 32.63
CA HIS A 211 -10.96 -10.96 33.66
C HIS A 211 -10.58 -12.44 33.67
N LEU A 212 -10.02 -12.92 34.77
CA LEU A 212 -9.63 -14.31 34.99
C LEU A 212 -10.67 -15.00 35.87
N TYR A 213 -11.05 -16.21 35.47
CA TYR A 213 -11.99 -17.08 36.16
C TYR A 213 -11.35 -18.42 36.48
#